data_41835e5a58df4a899aa15eabd5cf299a
#
_entry.id   41835e5a58df4a899aa15eabd5cf299a
#
_cell.length_a   1.000
_cell.length_b   1.000
_cell.length_c   1.000
_cell.angle_alpha   90.00
_cell.angle_beta   90.00
_cell.angle_gamma   90.00
#
_symmetry.space_group_name_H-M   'P 1'
#
loop_
_entity.id
_entity.type
_entity.pdbx_description
1 polymer ?
#
loop_
_entity_poly.entity_id
_entity_poly.type
_entity_poly.pdbx_seq_one_letter_code
_entity_poly.pdbx_strand_id
1 'polypeptide(L)'
;MLARLKNRNVELNWEKCRLRVTEVDFLGHNITPDGIKPSKSKTQALLSFREPQNEGELRSFLGLANYMNKFIPNLATIDEPLRRLLLKNSKFEWTLEQARSFEEVKRAMGDVKRLGFYKVEDRTAIITDASPVGLGALLVQFDQTGSHRVISAASKSLTETERRYCQTEKEALAIVWGVERFQNYVLGKMFDIFTDCKALSFFSQNVLSLAPA
;
A
#
# COMPACT_ATOMS: atom_id res chain seq x y z
N MET A 1 10.74 26.99 17.04
CA MET A 1 9.54 26.85 16.18
C MET A 1 8.49 27.91 16.50
N LEU A 2 7.98 28.01 17.73
CA LEU A 2 6.91 28.98 18.10
C LEU A 2 7.27 30.44 17.80
N ALA A 3 8.51 30.87 18.10
CA ALA A 3 8.97 32.21 17.77
C ALA A 3 8.91 32.52 16.25
N ARG A 4 9.22 31.53 15.39
CA ARG A 4 9.10 31.69 13.93
C ARG A 4 7.66 31.86 13.48
N LEU A 5 6.70 31.16 14.09
CA LEU A 5 5.28 31.27 13.79
C LEU A 5 4.77 32.65 14.19
N LYS A 6 5.12 33.11 15.39
CA LYS A 6 4.78 34.46 15.88
C LYS A 6 5.33 35.56 14.94
N ASN A 7 6.59 35.45 14.52
CA ASN A 7 7.23 36.42 13.61
C ASN A 7 6.61 36.43 12.19
N ARG A 8 5.82 35.42 11.83
CA ARG A 8 5.10 35.31 10.55
C ARG A 8 3.61 35.54 10.71
N ASN A 9 3.16 36.07 11.85
CA ASN A 9 1.76 36.31 12.18
C ASN A 9 0.86 35.06 12.01
N VAL A 10 1.39 33.87 12.32
CA VAL A 10 0.62 32.64 12.33
C VAL A 10 0.07 32.41 13.72
N GLU A 11 -1.25 32.46 13.83
CA GLU A 11 -1.94 32.14 15.09
C GLU A 11 -2.14 30.64 15.23
N LEU A 12 -1.91 30.11 16.43
CA LEU A 12 -2.12 28.72 16.76
C LEU A 12 -3.44 28.54 17.52
N ASN A 13 -4.23 27.56 17.08
CA ASN A 13 -5.36 27.10 17.87
C ASN A 13 -4.84 26.16 18.98
N TRP A 14 -4.64 26.72 20.18
CA TRP A 14 -4.06 26.00 21.32
C TRP A 14 -4.91 24.82 21.79
N GLU A 15 -6.22 24.86 21.64
CA GLU A 15 -7.13 23.77 22.00
C GLU A 15 -6.91 22.54 21.11
N LYS A 16 -6.46 22.75 19.87
CA LYS A 16 -6.11 21.68 18.92
C LYS A 16 -4.64 21.28 18.98
N CYS A 17 -3.80 22.01 19.69
CA CYS A 17 -2.38 21.71 19.82
C CYS A 17 -2.15 20.58 20.80
N ARG A 18 -1.44 19.54 20.36
CA ARG A 18 -0.94 18.46 21.22
C ARG A 18 0.57 18.44 21.16
N LEU A 19 1.22 18.81 22.27
CA LEU A 19 2.67 18.90 22.35
C LEU A 19 3.24 17.74 23.19
N ARG A 20 4.39 17.18 22.77
CA ARG A 20 5.11 16.10 23.47
C ARG A 20 4.27 14.85 23.72
N VAL A 21 3.36 14.53 22.79
CA VAL A 21 2.60 13.27 22.85
C VAL A 21 3.43 12.13 22.28
N THR A 22 3.28 10.94 22.82
CA THR A 22 3.93 9.72 22.35
C THR A 22 3.13 9.06 21.22
N GLU A 23 1.85 9.41 21.07
CA GLU A 23 0.95 8.86 20.08
C GLU A 23 0.04 9.96 19.53
N VAL A 24 -0.13 10.01 18.22
CA VAL A 24 -0.98 11.03 17.57
C VAL A 24 -1.70 10.45 16.36
N ASP A 25 -2.99 10.77 16.25
CA ASP A 25 -3.74 10.55 15.03
C ASP A 25 -3.52 11.73 14.07
N PHE A 26 -2.97 11.45 12.89
CA PHE A 26 -2.70 12.45 11.86
C PHE A 26 -3.10 11.92 10.49
N LEU A 27 -3.96 12.65 9.79
CA LEU A 27 -4.44 12.27 8.45
C LEU A 27 -4.89 10.80 8.38
N GLY A 28 -5.72 10.35 9.32
CA GLY A 28 -6.26 8.98 9.36
C GLY A 28 -5.23 7.88 9.67
N HIS A 29 -4.05 8.26 10.13
CA HIS A 29 -3.01 7.36 10.60
C HIS A 29 -2.73 7.60 12.07
N ASN A 30 -2.49 6.54 12.80
CA ASN A 30 -2.01 6.57 14.16
C ASN A 30 -0.49 6.41 14.15
N ILE A 31 0.22 7.45 14.54
CA ILE A 31 1.69 7.51 14.58
C ILE A 31 2.14 7.27 16.02
N THR A 32 2.98 6.28 16.21
CA THR A 32 3.54 5.87 17.51
C THR A 32 5.07 5.82 17.41
N PRO A 33 5.83 5.74 18.52
CA PRO A 33 7.29 5.59 18.46
C PRO A 33 7.77 4.38 17.64
N ASP A 34 6.97 3.31 17.62
CA ASP A 34 7.33 2.04 16.97
C ASP A 34 6.84 1.93 15.51
N GLY A 35 6.14 2.94 14.99
CA GLY A 35 5.66 2.93 13.60
C GLY A 35 4.26 3.50 13.40
N ILE A 36 3.70 3.19 12.25
CA ILE A 36 2.45 3.75 11.75
C ILE A 36 1.38 2.66 11.63
N LYS A 37 0.18 2.94 12.11
CA LYS A 37 -1.02 2.11 11.92
C LYS A 37 -2.14 2.96 11.30
N PRO A 38 -3.18 2.34 10.74
CA PRO A 38 -4.41 3.06 10.46
C PRO A 38 -5.01 3.61 11.76
N SER A 39 -5.65 4.78 11.72
CA SER A 39 -6.37 5.29 12.89
C SER A 39 -7.53 4.35 13.25
N LYS A 40 -7.85 4.26 14.54
CA LYS A 40 -8.97 3.44 15.04
C LYS A 40 -10.28 3.79 14.36
N SER A 41 -10.53 5.08 14.12
CA SER A 41 -11.75 5.55 13.45
C SER A 41 -11.88 5.03 12.01
N LYS A 42 -10.79 5.01 11.25
CA LYS A 42 -10.77 4.51 9.86
C LYS A 42 -10.89 2.99 9.80
N THR A 43 -10.19 2.28 10.69
CA THR A 43 -10.32 0.83 10.83
C THR A 43 -11.75 0.45 11.18
N GLN A 44 -12.33 1.11 12.19
CA GLN A 44 -13.71 0.85 12.60
C GLN A 44 -14.71 1.16 11.48
N ALA A 45 -14.54 2.27 10.77
CA ALA A 45 -15.40 2.63 9.64
C ALA A 45 -15.42 1.55 8.56
N LEU A 46 -14.27 0.95 8.23
CA LEU A 46 -14.19 -0.13 7.25
C LEU A 46 -14.77 -1.45 7.80
N LEU A 47 -14.44 -1.82 9.02
CA LEU A 47 -14.92 -3.07 9.64
C LEU A 47 -16.44 -3.06 9.86
N SER A 48 -17.03 -1.90 10.21
CA SER A 48 -18.46 -1.75 10.41
C SER A 48 -19.25 -1.47 9.13
N PHE A 49 -18.57 -1.39 7.97
CA PHE A 49 -19.24 -1.18 6.70
C PHE A 49 -20.19 -2.35 6.41
N ARG A 50 -21.41 -2.03 5.97
CA ARG A 50 -22.40 -3.04 5.57
C ARG A 50 -22.16 -3.46 4.12
N GLU A 51 -22.68 -4.62 3.74
CA GLU A 51 -22.66 -5.03 2.34
C GLU A 51 -23.31 -3.96 1.45
N PRO A 52 -22.56 -3.46 0.44
CA PRO A 52 -23.04 -2.44 -0.46
C PRO A 52 -24.25 -2.90 -1.26
N GLN A 53 -25.30 -2.07 -1.31
CA GLN A 53 -26.54 -2.35 -2.02
C GLN A 53 -26.55 -1.70 -3.44
N ASN A 54 -25.59 -0.86 -3.75
CA ASN A 54 -25.48 -0.15 -5.00
C ASN A 54 -24.02 0.26 -5.29
N GLU A 55 -23.78 0.72 -6.53
CA GLU A 55 -22.44 1.16 -6.95
C GLU A 55 -21.90 2.33 -6.11
N GLY A 56 -22.73 3.25 -5.63
CA GLY A 56 -22.32 4.41 -4.84
C GLY A 56 -21.72 3.97 -3.49
N GLU A 57 -22.39 3.04 -2.81
CA GLU A 57 -21.91 2.46 -1.56
C GLU A 57 -20.64 1.63 -1.78
N LEU A 58 -20.60 0.85 -2.87
CA LEU A 58 -19.41 0.08 -3.24
C LEU A 58 -18.21 1.00 -3.53
N ARG A 59 -18.40 2.11 -4.26
CA ARG A 59 -17.34 3.10 -4.48
C ARG A 59 -16.83 3.71 -3.17
N SER A 60 -17.73 3.97 -2.23
CA SER A 60 -17.37 4.49 -0.90
C SER A 60 -16.53 3.48 -0.11
N PHE A 61 -16.93 2.21 -0.11
CA PHE A 61 -16.17 1.13 0.53
C PHE A 61 -14.77 0.97 -0.09
N LEU A 62 -14.70 0.83 -1.42
CA LEU A 62 -13.43 0.69 -2.14
C LEU A 62 -12.54 1.93 -2.01
N GLY A 63 -13.11 3.13 -1.93
CA GLY A 63 -12.39 4.36 -1.63
C GLY A 63 -11.72 4.32 -0.27
N LEU A 64 -12.42 3.82 0.76
CA LEU A 64 -11.88 3.65 2.10
C LEU A 64 -10.79 2.56 2.12
N ALA A 65 -11.02 1.41 1.48
CA ALA A 65 -10.03 0.35 1.35
C ALA A 65 -8.76 0.83 0.62
N ASN A 66 -8.93 1.55 -0.49
CA ASN A 66 -7.80 2.09 -1.26
C ASN A 66 -7.00 3.15 -0.47
N TYR A 67 -7.65 3.95 0.37
CA TYR A 67 -6.94 4.85 1.29
C TYR A 67 -6.02 4.08 2.25
N MET A 68 -6.37 2.84 2.59
CA MET A 68 -5.61 1.94 3.45
C MET A 68 -4.66 1.00 2.68
N ASN A 69 -4.53 1.15 1.36
CA ASN A 69 -3.77 0.25 0.49
C ASN A 69 -2.34 -0.01 1.00
N LYS A 70 -1.66 1.00 1.55
CA LYS A 70 -0.30 0.84 2.08
C LYS A 70 -0.18 -0.15 3.25
N PHE A 71 -1.30 -0.52 3.86
CA PHE A 71 -1.38 -1.47 4.97
C PHE A 71 -1.86 -2.85 4.54
N ILE A 72 -2.46 -2.98 3.36
CA ILE A 72 -3.08 -4.21 2.88
C ILE A 72 -2.31 -4.72 1.65
N PRO A 73 -1.45 -5.74 1.83
CA PRO A 73 -0.80 -6.37 0.68
C PRO A 73 -1.84 -6.93 -0.31
N ASN A 74 -1.53 -6.85 -1.60
CA ASN A 74 -2.32 -7.45 -2.68
C ASN A 74 -3.81 -7.04 -2.70
N LEU A 75 -4.15 -5.86 -2.17
CA LEU A 75 -5.54 -5.36 -2.12
C LEU A 75 -6.21 -5.42 -3.50
N ALA A 76 -5.49 -5.08 -4.58
CA ALA A 76 -6.04 -5.08 -5.93
C ALA A 76 -6.46 -6.46 -6.43
N THR A 77 -5.87 -7.53 -5.91
CA THR A 77 -6.27 -8.91 -6.19
C THR A 77 -7.48 -9.30 -5.33
N ILE A 78 -7.46 -8.91 -4.06
CA ILE A 78 -8.54 -9.22 -3.11
C ILE A 78 -9.84 -8.52 -3.50
N ASP A 79 -9.79 -7.25 -3.91
CA ASP A 79 -10.98 -6.44 -4.22
C ASP A 79 -11.39 -6.48 -5.70
N GLU A 80 -10.72 -7.29 -6.53
CA GLU A 80 -11.03 -7.42 -7.96
C GLU A 80 -12.49 -7.80 -8.24
N PRO A 81 -13.09 -8.79 -7.55
CA PRO A 81 -14.50 -9.13 -7.78
C PRO A 81 -15.45 -7.96 -7.50
N LEU A 82 -15.11 -7.11 -6.54
CA LEU A 82 -15.88 -5.90 -6.23
C LEU A 82 -15.70 -4.83 -7.30
N ARG A 83 -14.47 -4.64 -7.79
CA ARG A 83 -14.18 -3.67 -8.86
C ARG A 83 -14.86 -4.01 -10.17
N ARG A 84 -15.05 -5.29 -10.47
CA ARG A 84 -15.78 -5.74 -11.66
C ARG A 84 -17.22 -5.19 -11.74
N LEU A 85 -17.88 -5.04 -10.58
CA LEU A 85 -19.22 -4.45 -10.53
C LEU A 85 -19.26 -2.96 -10.92
N LEU A 86 -18.11 -2.28 -10.92
CA LEU A 86 -18.00 -0.87 -11.27
C LEU A 86 -17.55 -0.65 -12.72
N LEU A 87 -17.35 -1.71 -13.50
CA LEU A 87 -16.99 -1.60 -14.91
C LEU A 87 -18.17 -1.07 -15.74
N LYS A 88 -17.85 -0.33 -16.80
CA LYS A 88 -18.85 0.20 -17.72
C LYS A 88 -19.69 -0.94 -18.29
N ASN A 89 -21.00 -0.81 -18.24
CA ASN A 89 -22.00 -1.80 -18.69
C ASN A 89 -22.07 -3.10 -17.87
N SER A 90 -21.45 -3.19 -16.69
CA SER A 90 -21.73 -4.28 -15.75
C SER A 90 -23.07 -4.06 -15.05
N LYS A 91 -23.79 -5.16 -14.78
CA LYS A 91 -24.94 -5.11 -13.87
C LYS A 91 -24.43 -5.24 -12.43
N PHE A 92 -25.00 -4.46 -11.53
CA PHE A 92 -24.71 -4.59 -10.11
C PHE A 92 -25.43 -5.82 -9.55
N GLU A 93 -24.71 -6.94 -9.49
CA GLU A 93 -25.20 -8.21 -8.93
C GLU A 93 -24.28 -8.63 -7.78
N TRP A 94 -24.80 -8.59 -6.58
CA TRP A 94 -24.06 -9.00 -5.38
C TRP A 94 -24.20 -10.51 -5.18
N THR A 95 -23.17 -11.27 -5.53
CA THR A 95 -23.13 -12.72 -5.42
C THR A 95 -22.22 -13.16 -4.28
N LEU A 96 -22.12 -14.47 -4.07
CA LEU A 96 -21.25 -15.05 -3.06
C LEU A 96 -19.77 -14.70 -3.28
N GLU A 97 -19.35 -14.48 -4.55
CA GLU A 97 -17.99 -14.06 -4.89
C GLU A 97 -17.70 -12.66 -4.33
N GLN A 98 -18.62 -11.72 -4.52
CA GLN A 98 -18.49 -10.35 -4.01
C GLN A 98 -18.53 -10.32 -2.48
N ALA A 99 -19.44 -11.09 -1.86
CA ALA A 99 -19.53 -11.19 -0.41
C ALA A 99 -18.21 -11.73 0.19
N ARG A 100 -17.61 -12.75 -0.41
CA ARG A 100 -16.30 -13.27 0.02
C ARG A 100 -15.20 -12.25 -0.10
N SER A 101 -15.10 -11.56 -1.24
CA SER A 101 -14.11 -10.50 -1.46
C SER A 101 -14.28 -9.36 -0.47
N PHE A 102 -15.52 -8.95 -0.20
CA PHE A 102 -15.83 -7.91 0.78
C PHE A 102 -15.34 -8.28 2.19
N GLU A 103 -15.67 -9.50 2.67
CA GLU A 103 -15.21 -9.97 3.97
C GLU A 103 -13.70 -10.20 4.03
N GLU A 104 -13.06 -10.56 2.90
CA GLU A 104 -11.62 -10.71 2.82
C GLU A 104 -10.90 -9.37 2.95
N VAL A 105 -11.40 -8.30 2.30
CA VAL A 105 -10.87 -6.93 2.49
C VAL A 105 -11.00 -6.50 3.95
N LYS A 106 -12.14 -6.77 4.59
CA LYS A 106 -12.35 -6.46 6.02
C LYS A 106 -11.39 -7.24 6.91
N ARG A 107 -11.21 -8.54 6.66
CA ARG A 107 -10.28 -9.40 7.41
C ARG A 107 -8.84 -8.90 7.26
N ALA A 108 -8.39 -8.64 6.02
CA ALA A 108 -7.06 -8.11 5.74
C ALA A 108 -6.81 -6.78 6.48
N MET A 109 -7.85 -5.95 6.64
CA MET A 109 -7.78 -4.72 7.43
C MET A 109 -7.73 -4.98 8.95
N GLY A 110 -8.43 -6.02 9.43
CA GLY A 110 -8.38 -6.44 10.83
C GLY A 110 -6.99 -6.94 11.25
N ASP A 111 -6.29 -7.60 10.33
CA ASP A 111 -4.97 -8.22 10.53
C ASP A 111 -3.80 -7.27 10.23
N VAL A 112 -4.07 -5.98 10.00
CA VAL A 112 -3.05 -4.99 9.65
C VAL A 112 -1.95 -4.92 10.69
N LYS A 113 -0.74 -5.23 10.25
CA LYS A 113 0.47 -5.03 11.04
C LYS A 113 0.91 -3.56 11.01
N ARG A 114 1.68 -3.17 12.02
CA ARG A 114 2.31 -1.85 12.06
C ARG A 114 3.35 -1.72 10.95
N LEU A 115 3.33 -0.60 10.23
CA LEU A 115 4.40 -0.24 9.31
C LEU A 115 5.54 0.42 10.08
N GLY A 116 6.76 0.03 9.79
CA GLY A 116 7.94 0.63 10.38
C GLY A 116 8.27 2.00 9.80
N PHE A 117 9.09 2.76 10.51
CA PHE A 117 9.71 3.95 9.94
C PHE A 117 10.88 3.57 9.04
N TYR A 118 11.01 4.26 7.92
CA TYR A 118 12.14 4.11 7.02
C TYR A 118 13.41 4.66 7.68
N LYS A 119 14.48 3.88 7.65
CA LYS A 119 15.81 4.29 8.10
C LYS A 119 16.78 4.26 6.94
N VAL A 120 17.57 5.31 6.80
CA VAL A 120 18.49 5.49 5.66
C VAL A 120 19.59 4.43 5.65
N GLU A 121 20.01 3.99 6.82
CA GLU A 121 21.14 3.09 7.03
C GLU A 121 20.80 1.62 6.83
N ASP A 122 19.51 1.27 6.90
CA ASP A 122 19.09 -0.12 6.85
C ASP A 122 19.00 -0.61 5.41
N ARG A 123 19.36 -1.88 5.21
CA ARG A 123 19.23 -2.57 3.93
C ARG A 123 17.78 -2.57 3.48
N THR A 124 17.55 -2.11 2.27
CA THR A 124 16.21 -1.94 1.71
C THR A 124 15.95 -2.95 0.61
N ALA A 125 14.75 -3.50 0.56
CA ALA A 125 14.32 -4.36 -0.53
C ALA A 125 12.88 -4.08 -0.95
N ILE A 126 12.59 -4.39 -2.21
CA ILE A 126 11.25 -4.39 -2.78
C ILE A 126 10.90 -5.85 -3.12
N ILE A 127 9.82 -6.35 -2.54
CA ILE A 127 9.28 -7.67 -2.85
C ILE A 127 8.12 -7.46 -3.80
N THR A 128 8.13 -8.11 -4.95
CA THR A 128 7.09 -7.96 -5.98
C THR A 128 6.43 -9.29 -6.31
N ASP A 129 5.16 -9.21 -6.65
CA ASP A 129 4.31 -10.35 -7.01
C ASP A 129 3.26 -9.91 -8.03
N ALA A 130 2.91 -10.78 -8.95
CA ALA A 130 1.91 -10.53 -9.97
C ALA A 130 0.86 -11.64 -10.04
N SER A 131 -0.39 -11.27 -9.83
CA SER A 131 -1.55 -12.14 -10.05
C SER A 131 -2.11 -11.97 -11.48
N PRO A 132 -3.05 -12.83 -11.92
CA PRO A 132 -3.73 -12.64 -13.20
C PRO A 132 -4.42 -11.28 -13.35
N VAL A 133 -4.75 -10.60 -12.24
CA VAL A 133 -5.61 -9.41 -12.22
C VAL A 133 -4.95 -8.18 -11.58
N GLY A 134 -3.83 -8.34 -10.88
CA GLY A 134 -3.19 -7.24 -10.16
C GLY A 134 -1.71 -7.44 -9.92
N LEU A 135 -1.04 -6.34 -9.59
CA LEU A 135 0.35 -6.29 -9.15
C LEU A 135 0.41 -5.95 -7.67
N GLY A 136 1.33 -6.59 -6.96
CA GLY A 136 1.66 -6.32 -5.57
C GLY A 136 3.11 -5.91 -5.41
N ALA A 137 3.38 -5.00 -4.46
CA ALA A 137 4.73 -4.67 -4.05
C ALA A 137 4.79 -4.35 -2.55
N LEU A 138 5.84 -4.81 -1.88
CA LEU A 138 6.14 -4.50 -0.49
C LEU A 138 7.51 -3.84 -0.42
N LEU A 139 7.59 -2.69 0.24
CA LEU A 139 8.84 -2.08 0.64
C LEU A 139 9.20 -2.59 2.03
N VAL A 140 10.33 -3.25 2.16
CA VAL A 140 10.81 -3.83 3.42
C VAL A 140 12.22 -3.34 3.73
N GLN A 141 12.56 -3.29 5.01
CA GLN A 141 13.93 -3.03 5.46
C GLN A 141 14.36 -4.11 6.46
N PHE A 142 15.65 -4.41 6.40
CA PHE A 142 16.33 -5.34 7.31
C PHE A 142 17.25 -4.56 8.22
N ASP A 143 17.13 -4.77 9.51
CA ASP A 143 18.05 -4.20 10.50
C ASP A 143 19.36 -5.02 10.56
N GLN A 144 20.29 -4.56 11.40
CA GLN A 144 21.59 -5.21 11.59
C GLN A 144 21.50 -6.63 12.18
N THR A 145 20.37 -7.00 12.79
CA THR A 145 20.11 -8.32 13.34
C THR A 145 19.51 -9.28 12.30
N GLY A 146 19.19 -8.78 11.11
CA GLY A 146 18.47 -9.52 10.07
C GLY A 146 16.95 -9.55 10.26
N SER A 147 16.42 -8.91 11.31
CA SER A 147 14.96 -8.74 11.46
C SER A 147 14.43 -7.80 10.40
N HIS A 148 13.28 -8.12 9.83
CA HIS A 148 12.67 -7.29 8.81
C HIS A 148 11.45 -6.53 9.33
N ARG A 149 11.21 -5.37 8.73
CA ARG A 149 9.99 -4.59 8.95
C ARG A 149 9.41 -4.12 7.62
N VAL A 150 8.11 -4.14 7.52
CA VAL A 150 7.39 -3.60 6.36
C VAL A 150 7.28 -2.08 6.53
N ILE A 151 7.70 -1.34 5.50
CA ILE A 151 7.62 0.13 5.45
C ILE A 151 6.34 0.55 4.73
N SER A 152 5.99 -0.12 3.64
CA SER A 152 4.77 0.17 2.89
C SER A 152 4.40 -1.01 2.02
N ALA A 153 3.09 -1.21 1.82
CA ALA A 153 2.57 -2.05 0.76
C ALA A 153 2.03 -1.18 -0.38
N ALA A 154 1.89 -1.76 -1.55
CA ALA A 154 1.16 -1.17 -2.67
C ALA A 154 0.57 -2.27 -3.54
N SER A 155 -0.55 -1.98 -4.16
CA SER A 155 -1.15 -2.87 -5.16
C SER A 155 -1.84 -2.05 -6.25
N LYS A 156 -1.92 -2.62 -7.45
CA LYS A 156 -2.51 -2.01 -8.65
C LYS A 156 -3.27 -3.07 -9.42
N SER A 157 -4.50 -2.77 -9.82
CA SER A 157 -5.24 -3.62 -10.78
C SER A 157 -4.62 -3.50 -12.17
N LEU A 158 -4.51 -4.63 -12.87
CA LEU A 158 -4.07 -4.66 -14.27
C LEU A 158 -5.15 -4.10 -15.19
N THR A 159 -4.72 -3.32 -16.19
CA THR A 159 -5.55 -2.92 -17.30
C THR A 159 -5.92 -4.14 -18.18
N GLU A 160 -6.91 -4.01 -19.04
CA GLU A 160 -7.30 -5.09 -19.96
C GLU A 160 -6.14 -5.56 -20.86
N THR A 161 -5.28 -4.65 -21.28
CA THR A 161 -4.09 -4.97 -22.06
C THR A 161 -3.06 -5.73 -21.21
N GLU A 162 -2.75 -5.25 -20.02
CA GLU A 162 -1.80 -5.87 -19.09
C GLU A 162 -2.27 -7.27 -18.63
N ARG A 163 -3.59 -7.50 -18.53
CA ARG A 163 -4.16 -8.83 -18.19
C ARG A 163 -3.83 -9.89 -19.23
N ARG A 164 -3.59 -9.51 -20.50
CA ARG A 164 -3.23 -10.41 -21.60
C ARG A 164 -1.77 -10.78 -21.66
N TYR A 165 -0.93 -10.12 -20.87
CA TYR A 165 0.50 -10.45 -20.78
C TYR A 165 0.70 -11.85 -20.22
N CYS A 166 1.77 -12.52 -20.64
CA CYS A 166 2.16 -13.77 -20.01
C CYS A 166 2.60 -13.55 -18.55
N GLN A 167 2.68 -14.61 -17.76
CA GLN A 167 2.99 -14.48 -16.34
C GLN A 167 4.36 -13.80 -16.12
N THR A 168 5.39 -14.19 -16.89
CA THR A 168 6.72 -13.58 -16.78
C THR A 168 6.72 -12.07 -17.09
N GLU A 169 5.93 -11.64 -18.08
CA GLU A 169 5.77 -10.21 -18.40
C GLU A 169 5.07 -9.45 -17.26
N LYS A 170 4.07 -10.07 -16.61
CA LYS A 170 3.40 -9.47 -15.44
C LYS A 170 4.35 -9.34 -14.26
N GLU A 171 5.18 -10.35 -14.01
CA GLU A 171 6.21 -10.29 -12.96
C GLU A 171 7.24 -9.18 -13.26
N ALA A 172 7.69 -9.07 -14.51
CA ALA A 172 8.58 -7.99 -14.92
C ALA A 172 7.91 -6.60 -14.74
N LEU A 173 6.63 -6.50 -15.12
CA LEU A 173 5.85 -5.28 -14.91
C LEU A 173 5.69 -4.94 -13.42
N ALA A 174 5.52 -5.95 -12.55
CA ALA A 174 5.44 -5.76 -11.10
C ALA A 174 6.74 -5.17 -10.53
N ILE A 175 7.89 -5.63 -11.03
CA ILE A 175 9.20 -5.07 -10.64
C ILE A 175 9.29 -3.59 -11.04
N VAL A 176 9.07 -3.26 -12.30
CA VAL A 176 9.16 -1.88 -12.79
C VAL A 176 8.21 -0.98 -12.02
N TRP A 177 6.94 -1.37 -11.94
CA TRP A 177 5.93 -0.60 -11.22
C TRP A 177 6.24 -0.47 -9.72
N GLY A 178 6.74 -1.52 -9.08
CA GLY A 178 7.12 -1.50 -7.66
C GLY A 178 8.26 -0.52 -7.38
N VAL A 179 9.28 -0.49 -8.25
CA VAL A 179 10.39 0.48 -8.18
C VAL A 179 9.89 1.90 -8.37
N GLU A 180 9.07 2.16 -9.39
CA GLU A 180 8.46 3.48 -9.62
C GLU A 180 7.60 3.92 -8.42
N ARG A 181 6.82 2.99 -7.87
CA ARG A 181 5.94 3.26 -6.72
C ARG A 181 6.72 3.68 -5.48
N PHE A 182 7.88 3.09 -5.25
CA PHE A 182 8.71 3.34 -4.09
C PHE A 182 9.96 4.19 -4.40
N GLN A 183 10.01 4.85 -5.56
CA GLN A 183 11.18 5.64 -6.01
C GLN A 183 11.69 6.62 -4.95
N ASN A 184 10.82 7.29 -4.20
CA ASN A 184 11.21 8.24 -3.16
C ASN A 184 12.02 7.62 -2.01
N TYR A 185 11.97 6.29 -1.86
CA TYR A 185 12.71 5.56 -0.85
C TYR A 185 14.02 4.97 -1.38
N VAL A 186 14.08 4.65 -2.67
CA VAL A 186 15.19 3.89 -3.28
C VAL A 186 16.07 4.72 -4.22
N LEU A 187 15.63 5.92 -4.61
CA LEU A 187 16.39 6.78 -5.52
C LEU A 187 17.76 7.11 -4.92
N GLY A 188 18.82 6.86 -5.69
CA GLY A 188 20.20 7.10 -5.29
C GLY A 188 20.75 6.13 -4.25
N LYS A 189 20.11 4.99 -4.04
CA LYS A 189 20.53 3.94 -3.09
C LYS A 189 20.60 2.58 -3.75
N MET A 190 21.43 1.72 -3.19
CA MET A 190 21.39 0.29 -3.50
C MET A 190 20.24 -0.35 -2.74
N PHE A 191 19.47 -1.20 -3.41
CA PHE A 191 18.37 -1.97 -2.86
C PHE A 191 18.26 -3.32 -3.57
N ASP A 192 17.62 -4.27 -2.90
CA ASP A 192 17.37 -5.58 -3.46
C ASP A 192 15.97 -5.67 -4.04
N ILE A 193 15.78 -6.56 -5.02
CA ILE A 193 14.47 -6.93 -5.54
C ILE A 193 14.28 -8.42 -5.30
N PHE A 194 13.17 -8.80 -4.68
CA PHE A 194 12.75 -10.17 -4.52
C PHE A 194 11.52 -10.44 -5.38
N THR A 195 11.60 -11.44 -6.23
CA THR A 195 10.53 -11.98 -7.06
C THR A 195 10.58 -13.49 -7.04
N ASP A 196 9.45 -14.16 -7.15
CA ASP A 196 9.36 -15.60 -7.27
C ASP A 196 9.65 -16.11 -8.69
N CYS A 197 9.71 -15.22 -9.67
CA CYS A 197 9.99 -15.54 -11.06
C CYS A 197 11.46 -15.87 -11.29
N LYS A 198 11.80 -17.15 -11.31
CA LYS A 198 13.18 -17.63 -11.57
C LYS A 198 13.76 -17.10 -12.88
N ALA A 199 12.96 -16.94 -13.93
CA ALA A 199 13.42 -16.41 -15.22
C ALA A 199 13.99 -14.99 -15.10
N LEU A 200 13.43 -14.16 -14.22
CA LEU A 200 13.87 -12.77 -14.01
C LEU A 200 15.12 -12.67 -13.13
N SER A 201 15.42 -13.66 -12.30
CA SER A 201 16.63 -13.65 -11.47
C SER A 201 17.92 -13.69 -12.30
N PHE A 202 17.90 -14.22 -13.53
CA PHE A 202 19.02 -14.19 -14.45
C PHE A 202 19.31 -12.80 -15.04
N PHE A 203 18.28 -11.94 -15.15
CA PHE A 203 18.44 -10.59 -15.68
C PHE A 203 18.96 -9.61 -14.62
N SER A 204 18.72 -9.85 -13.33
CA SER A 204 19.11 -8.96 -12.24
C SER A 204 20.63 -8.89 -12.00
N GLN A 205 21.39 -9.91 -12.41
CA GLN A 205 22.86 -9.91 -12.30
C GLN A 205 23.57 -8.97 -13.30
N ASN A 206 22.89 -8.49 -14.34
CA ASN A 206 23.49 -7.72 -15.43
C ASN A 206 22.92 -6.31 -15.68
N VAL A 207 21.88 -5.88 -14.96
CA VAL A 207 21.12 -4.65 -15.38
C VAL A 207 21.08 -3.54 -14.35
N LEU A 208 21.57 -3.71 -13.14
CA LEU A 208 21.45 -2.68 -12.10
C LEU A 208 22.73 -1.82 -11.90
N SER A 209 23.40 -1.45 -12.99
CA SER A 209 24.30 -0.30 -13.01
C SER A 209 23.70 0.86 -13.79
N LEU A 210 22.49 1.28 -13.45
CA LEU A 210 21.99 2.59 -13.85
C LEU A 210 22.44 3.61 -12.80
N ALA A 211 23.76 3.93 -12.84
CA ALA A 211 24.24 5.16 -12.24
C ALA A 211 23.75 6.32 -13.14
N PRO A 212 23.21 7.41 -12.58
CA PRO A 212 22.94 8.60 -13.37
C PRO A 212 24.26 9.19 -13.87
N ALA A 213 24.29 9.53 -15.15
CA ALA A 213 25.31 10.38 -15.74
C ALA A 213 25.16 11.81 -15.21
#